data_3413b4ac3c6846b6d4ab9441fab5a0f5
#
_entry.id   3413b4ac3c6846b6d4ab9441fab5a0f5
#
_cell.length_a   1.000
_cell.length_b   1.000
_cell.length_c   1.000
_cell.angle_alpha   90.00
_cell.angle_beta   90.00
_cell.angle_gamma   90.00
#
_symmetry.space_group_name_H-M   'P 1'
#
loop_
_entity.id
_entity.type
_entity.pdbx_description
1 polymer ?
#
loop_
_entity_poly.entity_id
_entity_poly.type
_entity_poly.pdbx_seq_one_letter_code
_entity_poly.pdbx_strand_id
1 'polypeptide(L)'
;MAKKKNFLQIEIKEAVTEAVPEYSLLSRKRRIHLKMLLDAIDQAAVDKRIAAILLIVRQPEIGWAQVEEVVAALSSFRSHNKPVTAYLESAGNKEYLLASAADSIYMTPAGNLNLIGLRAEFLFFRDALHWLGVEPDLLHIGKYKSAGEIFTRSGMSETQQEQTQAILDDLQDQIVDRISASRRKTREQVNAWLNNGPYSACEAKELGLLDDVLFEDQAISRMEASKLTRRELSRYRVGDGFWKRLFTYRRPQVALVVAEGMIAGGKSRRGGGQRLVCGSETIAQFLADARKRKRIRGVVLRVNSPGGSAVASDILWREVQLTSEKKPVVVSMGDVAASGGYYIATAAKKILAQRATITGSIGVIAGKFVVRDLIEKLRIHIDSLSNAANAAISSPLQPFSATEREKVRRQMEEFYRVHFVPKVVQSRGQSEERVLQLAQGRVWSGNRAHRHGLVDRIGGLRDAVEEIRALCHFPPERRIRTVVYTRRLSLLEMMTPGVMARGWIEEIRDIAGILQEQVLALLPFEIRIR
;
A
#
# COMPACT_ATOMS: atom_id res chain seq x y z
N MET A 1 35.75 -19.67 -25.08
CA MET A 1 34.47 -20.28 -24.63
C MET A 1 33.42 -19.18 -24.39
N ALA A 2 32.32 -19.13 -25.14
CA ALA A 2 31.27 -18.17 -24.91
C ALA A 2 30.68 -18.42 -23.50
N LYS A 3 30.62 -17.39 -22.65
CA LYS A 3 30.05 -17.52 -21.30
C LYS A 3 28.59 -17.95 -21.45
N LYS A 4 28.20 -19.08 -20.83
CA LYS A 4 26.80 -19.54 -20.77
C LYS A 4 25.94 -18.40 -20.24
N LYS A 5 24.89 -18.04 -20.98
CA LYS A 5 23.88 -17.07 -20.56
C LYS A 5 22.85 -17.76 -19.67
N ASN A 6 22.23 -17.00 -18.77
CA ASN A 6 21.25 -17.51 -17.83
C ASN A 6 19.88 -16.88 -18.09
N PHE A 7 18.81 -17.57 -17.72
CA PHE A 7 17.53 -16.94 -17.44
C PHE A 7 17.35 -16.79 -15.92
N LEU A 8 16.77 -15.68 -15.51
CA LEU A 8 16.44 -15.43 -14.10
C LEU A 8 15.04 -15.94 -13.83
N GLN A 9 14.92 -16.93 -12.95
CA GLN A 9 13.62 -17.39 -12.47
C GLN A 9 13.20 -16.55 -11.27
N ILE A 10 12.05 -15.90 -11.40
CA ILE A 10 11.37 -15.12 -10.38
C ILE A 10 10.06 -15.83 -10.06
N GLU A 11 9.92 -16.31 -8.84
CA GLU A 11 8.69 -16.93 -8.36
C GLU A 11 8.02 -16.00 -7.36
N ILE A 12 6.75 -15.61 -7.63
CA ILE A 12 5.93 -14.79 -6.73
C ILE A 12 4.79 -15.67 -6.23
N LYS A 13 4.88 -16.11 -4.96
CA LYS A 13 3.94 -17.07 -4.35
C LYS A 13 3.42 -16.68 -2.97
N GLU A 14 4.00 -15.67 -2.37
CA GLU A 14 3.66 -15.24 -1.02
C GLU A 14 3.32 -13.75 -1.03
N ALA A 15 3.04 -13.19 0.15
CA ALA A 15 2.76 -11.77 0.27
C ALA A 15 3.97 -10.93 -0.16
N VAL A 16 3.72 -9.96 -1.04
CA VAL A 16 4.68 -8.92 -1.41
C VAL A 16 4.55 -7.77 -0.40
N THR A 17 5.62 -7.51 0.37
CA THR A 17 5.60 -6.51 1.43
C THR A 17 6.38 -5.26 1.06
N GLU A 18 5.95 -4.11 1.57
CA GLU A 18 6.65 -2.82 1.38
C GLU A 18 7.90 -2.73 2.27
N ALA A 19 7.76 -3.10 3.54
CA ALA A 19 8.84 -3.05 4.50
C ALA A 19 9.73 -4.30 4.43
N VAL A 20 11.04 -4.11 4.56
CA VAL A 20 11.97 -5.22 4.80
C VAL A 20 11.65 -5.79 6.18
N PRO A 21 11.42 -7.10 6.34
CA PRO A 21 11.12 -7.66 7.64
C PRO A 21 12.27 -7.41 8.60
N GLU A 22 11.88 -7.17 9.83
CA GLU A 22 12.76 -7.36 10.96
C GLU A 22 13.30 -8.79 10.89
N TYR A 23 14.62 -8.94 10.94
CA TYR A 23 15.26 -10.26 10.91
C TYR A 23 14.72 -11.11 12.07
N SER A 24 13.77 -11.97 11.79
CA SER A 24 13.40 -13.06 12.69
C SER A 24 14.18 -14.31 12.24
N LEU A 25 15.17 -14.71 13.02
CA LEU A 25 15.90 -15.97 12.84
C LEU A 25 14.98 -17.20 12.85
N LEU A 26 13.73 -17.04 13.35
CA LEU A 26 12.74 -18.09 13.52
C LEU A 26 11.67 -18.10 12.41
N SER A 27 11.57 -17.06 11.57
CA SER A 27 10.57 -17.04 10.50
C SER A 27 11.05 -17.80 9.28
N ARG A 28 10.59 -19.05 9.13
CA ARG A 28 10.83 -19.90 7.94
C ARG A 28 10.16 -19.39 6.65
N LYS A 29 9.20 -18.45 6.72
CA LYS A 29 8.53 -17.91 5.54
C LYS A 29 9.37 -16.79 4.93
N ARG A 30 9.93 -17.04 3.76
CA ARG A 30 10.63 -16.03 2.94
C ARG A 30 9.59 -15.15 2.25
N ARG A 31 9.30 -13.98 2.83
CA ARG A 31 8.46 -12.96 2.16
C ARG A 31 9.29 -12.25 1.10
N ILE A 32 8.66 -11.96 -0.04
CA ILE A 32 9.27 -11.16 -1.09
C ILE A 32 9.04 -9.67 -0.76
N HIS A 33 10.12 -8.89 -0.81
CA HIS A 33 10.01 -7.44 -0.65
C HIS A 33 9.95 -6.79 -2.01
N LEU A 34 8.98 -5.89 -2.20
CA LEU A 34 8.81 -5.16 -3.45
C LEU A 34 10.14 -4.53 -3.91
N LYS A 35 10.81 -3.79 -3.02
CA LYS A 35 12.10 -3.15 -3.36
C LYS A 35 13.16 -4.14 -3.83
N MET A 36 13.28 -5.31 -3.19
CA MET A 36 14.25 -6.34 -3.61
C MET A 36 13.89 -6.94 -4.96
N LEU A 37 12.61 -7.15 -5.22
CA LEU A 37 12.12 -7.66 -6.50
C LEU A 37 12.42 -6.66 -7.63
N LEU A 38 12.08 -5.40 -7.44
CA LEU A 38 12.34 -4.33 -8.41
C LEU A 38 13.85 -4.18 -8.69
N ASP A 39 14.68 -4.15 -7.64
CA ASP A 39 16.15 -4.06 -7.79
C ASP A 39 16.73 -5.27 -8.52
N ALA A 40 16.19 -6.47 -8.30
CA ALA A 40 16.65 -7.66 -8.99
C ALA A 40 16.33 -7.63 -10.48
N ILE A 41 15.13 -7.18 -10.84
CA ILE A 41 14.71 -7.02 -12.25
C ILE A 41 15.59 -5.94 -12.94
N ASP A 42 15.80 -4.80 -12.28
CA ASP A 42 16.63 -3.71 -12.81
C ASP A 42 18.08 -4.12 -13.00
N GLN A 43 18.63 -4.87 -12.04
CA GLN A 43 19.99 -5.38 -12.18
C GLN A 43 20.08 -6.43 -13.29
N ALA A 44 19.07 -7.31 -13.42
CA ALA A 44 19.01 -8.31 -14.49
C ALA A 44 18.91 -7.64 -15.88
N ALA A 45 18.25 -6.50 -15.99
CA ALA A 45 18.14 -5.75 -17.24
C ALA A 45 19.52 -5.35 -17.80
N VAL A 46 20.43 -4.91 -16.94
CA VAL A 46 21.79 -4.48 -17.35
C VAL A 46 22.86 -5.57 -17.23
N ASP A 47 22.56 -6.71 -16.60
CA ASP A 47 23.48 -7.83 -16.46
C ASP A 47 23.57 -8.63 -17.77
N LYS A 48 24.75 -8.56 -18.43
CA LYS A 48 25.02 -9.28 -19.68
C LYS A 48 24.91 -10.81 -19.54
N ARG A 49 24.97 -11.34 -18.32
CA ARG A 49 24.84 -12.79 -18.04
C ARG A 49 23.39 -13.25 -18.02
N ILE A 50 22.45 -12.34 -17.79
CA ILE A 50 21.02 -12.63 -17.81
C ILE A 50 20.47 -12.26 -19.19
N ALA A 51 19.91 -13.25 -19.87
CA ALA A 51 19.36 -13.09 -21.21
C ALA A 51 17.81 -13.06 -21.25
N ALA A 52 17.14 -13.62 -20.23
CA ALA A 52 15.70 -13.71 -20.15
C ALA A 52 15.22 -13.77 -18.70
N ILE A 53 13.92 -13.56 -18.48
CA ILE A 53 13.24 -13.83 -17.20
C ILE A 53 12.17 -14.92 -17.45
N LEU A 54 12.07 -15.88 -16.51
CA LEU A 54 10.92 -16.74 -16.31
C LEU A 54 10.20 -16.28 -15.04
N LEU A 55 9.02 -15.68 -15.20
CA LEU A 55 8.15 -15.24 -14.11
C LEU A 55 7.13 -16.32 -13.80
N ILE A 56 7.20 -16.91 -12.61
CA ILE A 56 6.23 -17.90 -12.11
C ILE A 56 5.33 -17.20 -11.10
N VAL A 57 4.01 -17.22 -11.34
CA VAL A 57 3.02 -16.56 -10.48
C VAL A 57 2.10 -17.61 -9.86
N ARG A 58 2.10 -17.69 -8.53
CA ARG A 58 1.34 -18.66 -7.74
C ARG A 58 0.45 -17.99 -6.71
N GLN A 59 -0.60 -17.31 -7.18
CA GLN A 59 -1.61 -16.63 -6.36
C GLN A 59 -1.02 -15.79 -5.19
N PRO A 60 -0.13 -14.83 -5.48
CA PRO A 60 0.48 -14.02 -4.45
C PRO A 60 -0.53 -13.07 -3.78
N GLU A 61 -0.31 -12.79 -2.50
CA GLU A 61 -0.93 -11.63 -1.87
C GLU A 61 -0.18 -10.36 -2.30
N ILE A 62 -0.66 -9.74 -3.37
CA ILE A 62 -0.07 -8.52 -3.95
C ILE A 62 -1.14 -7.45 -4.15
N GLY A 63 -0.80 -6.19 -3.89
CA GLY A 63 -1.68 -5.05 -4.11
C GLY A 63 -1.70 -4.59 -5.57
N TRP A 64 -2.72 -3.82 -5.93
CA TRP A 64 -2.88 -3.33 -7.31
C TRP A 64 -1.75 -2.39 -7.75
N ALA A 65 -1.34 -1.46 -6.87
CA ALA A 65 -0.23 -0.57 -7.17
C ALA A 65 1.10 -1.32 -7.25
N GLN A 66 1.29 -2.35 -6.43
CA GLN A 66 2.48 -3.21 -6.49
C GLN A 66 2.53 -3.99 -7.81
N VAL A 67 1.40 -4.48 -8.32
CA VAL A 67 1.30 -5.10 -9.65
C VAL A 67 1.79 -4.15 -10.72
N GLU A 68 1.32 -2.90 -10.73
CA GLU A 68 1.77 -1.89 -11.69
C GLU A 68 3.28 -1.63 -11.63
N GLU A 69 3.88 -1.58 -10.42
CA GLU A 69 5.32 -1.40 -10.25
C GLU A 69 6.13 -2.57 -10.81
N VAL A 70 5.68 -3.81 -10.56
CA VAL A 70 6.36 -5.01 -11.09
C VAL A 70 6.21 -5.07 -12.62
N VAL A 71 5.02 -4.78 -13.14
CA VAL A 71 4.75 -4.70 -14.58
C VAL A 71 5.64 -3.64 -15.25
N ALA A 72 5.80 -2.47 -14.65
CA ALA A 72 6.68 -1.42 -15.15
C ALA A 72 8.16 -1.85 -15.15
N ALA A 73 8.60 -2.58 -14.10
CA ALA A 73 9.95 -3.11 -14.03
C ALA A 73 10.22 -4.17 -15.12
N LEU A 74 9.28 -5.11 -15.33
CA LEU A 74 9.37 -6.12 -16.38
C LEU A 74 9.35 -5.49 -17.78
N SER A 75 8.51 -4.48 -17.99
CA SER A 75 8.47 -3.72 -19.26
C SER A 75 9.82 -3.02 -19.52
N SER A 76 10.43 -2.44 -18.48
CA SER A 76 11.78 -1.87 -18.57
C SER A 76 12.86 -2.94 -18.85
N PHE A 77 12.74 -4.15 -18.30
CA PHE A 77 13.63 -5.25 -18.64
C PHE A 77 13.53 -5.63 -20.12
N ARG A 78 12.31 -5.72 -20.66
CA ARG A 78 12.04 -6.01 -22.07
C ARG A 78 12.62 -4.95 -23.02
N SER A 79 12.64 -3.69 -22.63
CA SER A 79 13.23 -2.61 -23.45
C SER A 79 14.73 -2.77 -23.68
N HIS A 80 15.40 -3.66 -22.92
CA HIS A 80 16.79 -4.06 -23.14
C HIS A 80 16.94 -5.25 -24.12
N ASN A 81 15.90 -5.56 -24.92
CA ASN A 81 15.83 -6.69 -25.86
C ASN A 81 16.02 -8.05 -25.18
N LYS A 82 15.47 -8.21 -23.98
CA LYS A 82 15.51 -9.45 -23.22
C LYS A 82 14.08 -9.95 -22.98
N PRO A 83 13.73 -11.15 -23.46
CA PRO A 83 12.37 -11.65 -23.34
C PRO A 83 12.00 -12.02 -21.90
N VAL A 84 10.71 -11.90 -21.62
CA VAL A 84 10.06 -12.34 -20.39
C VAL A 84 9.03 -13.40 -20.76
N THR A 85 9.10 -14.55 -20.10
CA THR A 85 8.07 -15.61 -20.17
C THR A 85 7.37 -15.68 -18.84
N ALA A 86 6.04 -15.71 -18.84
CA ALA A 86 5.24 -15.90 -17.63
C ALA A 86 4.67 -17.32 -17.61
N TYR A 87 4.64 -17.92 -16.43
CA TYR A 87 4.00 -19.20 -16.14
C TYR A 87 3.01 -19.04 -15.00
N LEU A 88 1.79 -19.53 -15.21
CA LEU A 88 0.67 -19.46 -14.28
C LEU A 88 0.20 -20.87 -13.92
N GLU A 89 -0.11 -21.12 -12.64
CA GLU A 89 -0.84 -22.34 -12.24
C GLU A 89 -2.35 -22.13 -12.35
N SER A 90 -2.85 -21.10 -11.72
CA SER A 90 -4.17 -20.51 -11.88
C SER A 90 -4.02 -19.01 -11.71
N ALA A 91 -4.87 -18.22 -12.33
CA ALA A 91 -4.70 -16.78 -12.29
C ALA A 91 -6.05 -16.07 -12.15
N GLY A 92 -6.09 -15.05 -11.31
CA GLY A 92 -7.12 -14.03 -11.31
C GLY A 92 -6.67 -12.77 -12.06
N ASN A 93 -7.38 -11.69 -11.87
CA ASN A 93 -7.11 -10.42 -12.56
C ASN A 93 -5.67 -9.92 -12.31
N LYS A 94 -5.19 -9.92 -11.07
CA LYS A 94 -3.85 -9.40 -10.71
C LYS A 94 -2.72 -10.27 -11.26
N GLU A 95 -2.85 -11.58 -11.15
CA GLU A 95 -1.89 -12.54 -11.66
C GLU A 95 -1.78 -12.45 -13.19
N TYR A 96 -2.92 -12.29 -13.86
CA TYR A 96 -2.93 -12.11 -15.31
C TYR A 96 -2.33 -10.76 -15.74
N LEU A 97 -2.58 -9.69 -14.97
CA LEU A 97 -1.92 -8.40 -15.21
C LEU A 97 -0.40 -8.49 -15.05
N LEU A 98 0.11 -9.20 -14.04
CA LEU A 98 1.55 -9.47 -13.92
C LEU A 98 2.08 -10.21 -15.15
N ALA A 99 1.38 -11.27 -15.57
CA ALA A 99 1.75 -12.06 -16.74
C ALA A 99 1.67 -11.25 -18.04
N SER A 100 0.77 -10.27 -18.13
CA SER A 100 0.61 -9.39 -19.30
C SER A 100 1.86 -8.55 -19.62
N ALA A 101 2.83 -8.48 -18.70
CA ALA A 101 4.13 -7.86 -18.95
C ALA A 101 5.08 -8.77 -19.75
N ALA A 102 4.75 -10.06 -19.92
CA ALA A 102 5.58 -11.03 -20.61
C ALA A 102 5.35 -11.02 -22.15
N ASP A 103 6.32 -11.58 -22.86
CA ASP A 103 6.23 -11.83 -24.31
C ASP A 103 5.43 -13.10 -24.61
N SER A 104 5.49 -14.08 -23.68
CA SER A 104 4.73 -15.33 -23.76
C SER A 104 4.13 -15.66 -22.39
N ILE A 105 2.88 -16.11 -22.37
CA ILE A 105 2.14 -16.49 -21.18
C ILE A 105 1.73 -17.96 -21.30
N TYR A 106 2.17 -18.78 -20.36
CA TYR A 106 1.86 -20.20 -20.29
C TYR A 106 1.05 -20.51 -19.03
N MET A 107 0.23 -21.54 -19.10
CA MET A 107 -0.56 -22.01 -17.96
C MET A 107 -0.54 -23.53 -17.89
N THR A 108 -0.62 -24.09 -16.66
CA THR A 108 -0.78 -25.53 -16.47
C THR A 108 -2.08 -26.04 -17.08
N PRO A 109 -2.15 -27.29 -17.62
CA PRO A 109 -3.35 -27.82 -18.28
C PRO A 109 -4.61 -27.82 -17.42
N ALA A 110 -4.49 -28.06 -16.11
CA ALA A 110 -5.60 -28.04 -15.17
C ALA A 110 -5.86 -26.65 -14.56
N GLY A 111 -5.18 -25.61 -15.04
CA GLY A 111 -5.31 -24.24 -14.53
C GLY A 111 -6.60 -23.58 -14.99
N ASN A 112 -7.07 -22.63 -14.16
CA ASN A 112 -8.21 -21.78 -14.46
C ASN A 112 -7.77 -20.32 -14.52
N LEU A 113 -8.22 -19.62 -15.54
CA LEU A 113 -8.06 -18.18 -15.69
C LEU A 113 -9.35 -17.49 -15.24
N ASN A 114 -9.35 -17.00 -14.01
CA ASN A 114 -10.44 -16.24 -13.42
C ASN A 114 -10.31 -14.75 -13.81
N LEU A 115 -10.30 -14.50 -15.12
CA LEU A 115 -10.34 -13.15 -15.67
C LEU A 115 -11.81 -12.72 -15.71
N ILE A 116 -12.26 -12.16 -14.60
CA ILE A 116 -13.63 -11.73 -14.34
C ILE A 116 -13.63 -10.26 -13.93
N GLY A 117 -14.74 -9.57 -14.03
CA GLY A 117 -14.83 -8.17 -13.59
C GLY A 117 -14.48 -7.98 -12.11
N LEU A 118 -14.47 -6.74 -11.68
CA LEU A 118 -14.17 -6.35 -10.30
C LEU A 118 -15.43 -6.27 -9.46
N ARG A 119 -15.35 -6.71 -8.22
CA ARG A 119 -16.43 -6.62 -7.24
C ARG A 119 -15.90 -6.09 -5.91
N ALA A 120 -16.61 -5.13 -5.32
CA ALA A 120 -16.39 -4.66 -3.96
C ALA A 120 -17.53 -5.15 -3.05
N GLU A 121 -17.18 -5.76 -1.94
CA GLU A 121 -18.11 -6.24 -0.93
C GLU A 121 -17.79 -5.59 0.42
N PHE A 122 -18.82 -5.14 1.13
CA PHE A 122 -18.72 -4.52 2.43
C PHE A 122 -19.57 -5.27 3.44
N LEU A 123 -19.00 -5.53 4.60
CA LEU A 123 -19.74 -6.06 5.74
C LEU A 123 -20.23 -4.90 6.61
N PHE A 124 -21.50 -4.92 6.96
CA PHE A 124 -22.11 -3.94 7.85
C PHE A 124 -22.43 -4.60 9.18
N PHE A 125 -21.96 -4.03 10.27
CA PHE A 125 -21.99 -4.63 11.60
C PHE A 125 -23.03 -3.98 12.53
N ARG A 126 -23.79 -2.97 12.09
CA ARG A 126 -24.75 -2.24 12.94
C ARG A 126 -25.66 -3.17 13.71
N ASP A 127 -26.32 -4.08 13.00
CA ASP A 127 -27.34 -4.93 13.60
C ASP A 127 -26.73 -5.99 14.53
N ALA A 128 -25.54 -6.50 14.18
CA ALA A 128 -24.77 -7.42 15.03
C ALA A 128 -24.27 -6.73 16.31
N LEU A 129 -23.78 -5.49 16.21
CA LEU A 129 -23.36 -4.70 17.35
C LEU A 129 -24.54 -4.39 18.28
N HIS A 130 -25.66 -3.96 17.71
CA HIS A 130 -26.88 -3.70 18.48
C HIS A 130 -27.37 -4.97 19.20
N TRP A 131 -27.38 -6.13 18.52
CA TRP A 131 -27.69 -7.41 19.15
C TRP A 131 -26.78 -7.75 20.33
N LEU A 132 -25.47 -7.44 20.21
CA LEU A 132 -24.51 -7.60 21.30
C LEU A 132 -24.70 -6.58 22.43
N GLY A 133 -25.43 -5.49 22.23
CA GLY A 133 -25.56 -4.38 23.17
C GLY A 133 -24.41 -3.38 23.05
N VAL A 134 -23.88 -3.20 21.84
CA VAL A 134 -22.86 -2.20 21.51
C VAL A 134 -23.46 -1.17 20.57
N GLU A 135 -23.45 0.10 20.97
CA GLU A 135 -23.95 1.22 20.17
C GLU A 135 -22.80 2.08 19.65
N PRO A 136 -22.62 2.19 18.32
CA PRO A 136 -21.63 3.08 17.73
C PRO A 136 -22.09 4.54 17.78
N ASP A 137 -21.41 5.39 18.52
CA ASP A 137 -21.65 6.83 18.56
C ASP A 137 -20.54 7.57 17.82
N LEU A 138 -20.70 7.69 16.50
CA LEU A 138 -19.69 8.18 15.56
C LEU A 138 -20.12 9.48 14.89
N LEU A 139 -19.15 10.37 14.68
CA LEU A 139 -19.27 11.64 13.97
C LEU A 139 -18.27 11.66 12.82
N HIS A 140 -18.60 12.34 11.73
CA HIS A 140 -17.68 12.53 10.61
C HIS A 140 -17.80 13.94 10.01
N ILE A 141 -16.70 14.42 9.43
CA ILE A 141 -16.64 15.61 8.61
C ILE A 141 -16.31 15.21 7.18
N GLY A 142 -17.19 15.58 6.26
CA GLY A 142 -17.11 15.25 4.85
C GLY A 142 -18.19 14.28 4.39
N LYS A 143 -18.88 14.64 3.30
CA LYS A 143 -20.04 13.91 2.72
C LYS A 143 -19.69 12.45 2.37
N TYR A 144 -18.45 12.19 1.95
CA TYR A 144 -17.96 10.89 1.51
C TYR A 144 -17.13 10.15 2.58
N LYS A 145 -17.04 10.70 3.80
CA LYS A 145 -16.26 10.06 4.89
C LYS A 145 -17.06 8.90 5.51
N SER A 146 -17.21 7.83 4.77
CA SER A 146 -18.06 6.67 5.10
C SER A 146 -17.39 5.63 6.03
N ALA A 147 -16.23 5.95 6.65
CA ALA A 147 -15.52 5.02 7.53
C ALA A 147 -16.36 4.43 8.66
N GLY A 148 -17.28 5.22 9.23
CA GLY A 148 -18.17 4.80 10.29
C GLY A 148 -19.41 4.05 9.81
N GLU A 149 -19.76 4.10 8.53
CA GLU A 149 -21.02 3.57 8.00
C GLU A 149 -21.13 2.05 8.18
N ILE A 150 -20.02 1.33 8.11
CA ILE A 150 -20.00 -0.13 8.35
C ILE A 150 -20.49 -0.50 9.76
N PHE A 151 -20.41 0.43 10.71
CA PHE A 151 -20.88 0.23 12.09
C PHE A 151 -22.25 0.85 12.36
N THR A 152 -22.64 1.89 11.59
CA THR A 152 -23.85 2.68 11.85
C THR A 152 -24.99 2.43 10.86
N ARG A 153 -24.73 1.71 9.77
CA ARG A 153 -25.71 1.37 8.73
C ARG A 153 -25.79 -0.13 8.49
N SER A 154 -26.86 -0.56 7.84
CA SER A 154 -27.03 -1.96 7.37
C SER A 154 -26.78 -2.12 5.86
N GLY A 155 -26.32 -1.06 5.18
CA GLY A 155 -25.98 -1.07 3.76
C GLY A 155 -25.28 0.22 3.34
N MET A 156 -24.72 0.23 2.14
CA MET A 156 -24.00 1.40 1.59
C MET A 156 -24.92 2.61 1.42
N SER A 157 -24.42 3.79 1.77
CA SER A 157 -25.04 5.05 1.38
C SER A 157 -24.85 5.32 -0.12
N GLU A 158 -25.66 6.21 -0.69
CA GLU A 158 -25.50 6.64 -2.10
C GLU A 158 -24.09 7.18 -2.37
N THR A 159 -23.54 7.95 -1.43
CA THR A 159 -22.19 8.51 -1.55
C THR A 159 -21.11 7.44 -1.50
N GLN A 160 -21.28 6.39 -0.69
CA GLN A 160 -20.38 5.25 -0.65
C GLN A 160 -20.48 4.43 -1.95
N GLN A 161 -21.68 4.22 -2.47
CA GLN A 161 -21.91 3.56 -3.76
C GLN A 161 -21.22 4.33 -4.89
N GLU A 162 -21.47 5.66 -4.98
CA GLU A 162 -20.89 6.54 -6.00
C GLU A 162 -19.35 6.45 -6.01
N GLN A 163 -18.71 6.65 -4.87
CA GLN A 163 -17.24 6.64 -4.82
C GLN A 163 -16.65 5.24 -5.06
N THR A 164 -17.32 4.18 -4.61
CA THR A 164 -16.86 2.80 -4.81
C THR A 164 -16.97 2.42 -6.28
N GLN A 165 -18.12 2.70 -6.92
CA GLN A 165 -18.31 2.45 -8.34
C GLN A 165 -17.27 3.20 -9.17
N ALA A 166 -17.03 4.46 -8.85
CA ALA A 166 -16.03 5.27 -9.54
C ALA A 166 -14.60 4.71 -9.45
N ILE A 167 -14.25 4.03 -8.35
CA ILE A 167 -12.97 3.34 -8.21
C ILE A 167 -12.96 2.05 -9.02
N LEU A 168 -14.03 1.24 -8.97
CA LEU A 168 -14.14 0.00 -9.73
C LEU A 168 -14.04 0.27 -11.24
N ASP A 169 -14.75 1.29 -11.74
CA ASP A 169 -14.73 1.68 -13.15
C ASP A 169 -13.32 2.08 -13.60
N ASP A 170 -12.63 2.91 -12.81
CA ASP A 170 -11.27 3.36 -13.16
C ASP A 170 -10.26 2.22 -13.11
N LEU A 171 -10.39 1.28 -12.17
CA LEU A 171 -9.54 0.08 -12.12
C LEU A 171 -9.84 -0.87 -13.27
N GLN A 172 -11.11 -1.07 -13.62
CA GLN A 172 -11.49 -1.91 -14.76
C GLN A 172 -10.96 -1.32 -16.08
N ASP A 173 -11.07 -0.02 -16.27
CA ASP A 173 -10.48 0.67 -17.42
C ASP A 173 -8.97 0.40 -17.52
N GLN A 174 -8.23 0.46 -16.40
CA GLN A 174 -6.80 0.17 -16.37
C GLN A 174 -6.49 -1.28 -16.74
N ILE A 175 -7.30 -2.25 -16.27
CA ILE A 175 -7.19 -3.67 -16.64
C ILE A 175 -7.41 -3.84 -18.13
N VAL A 176 -8.49 -3.26 -18.67
CA VAL A 176 -8.85 -3.34 -20.08
C VAL A 176 -7.74 -2.75 -20.95
N ASP A 177 -7.26 -1.54 -20.63
CA ASP A 177 -6.18 -0.89 -21.37
C ASP A 177 -4.91 -1.74 -21.41
N ARG A 178 -4.55 -2.30 -20.25
CA ARG A 178 -3.34 -3.11 -20.15
C ARG A 178 -3.43 -4.41 -20.95
N ILE A 179 -4.53 -5.13 -20.86
CA ILE A 179 -4.75 -6.38 -21.58
C ILE A 179 -4.86 -6.10 -23.07
N SER A 180 -5.60 -5.07 -23.49
CA SER A 180 -5.72 -4.63 -24.88
C SER A 180 -4.34 -4.38 -25.50
N ALA A 181 -3.49 -3.62 -24.81
CA ALA A 181 -2.13 -3.33 -25.28
C ALA A 181 -1.25 -4.59 -25.35
N SER A 182 -1.30 -5.46 -24.32
CA SER A 182 -0.42 -6.63 -24.22
C SER A 182 -0.81 -7.74 -25.20
N ARG A 183 -2.11 -7.95 -25.41
CA ARG A 183 -2.65 -9.02 -26.30
C ARG A 183 -3.02 -8.51 -27.70
N ARG A 184 -2.84 -7.21 -27.98
CA ARG A 184 -3.18 -6.54 -29.25
C ARG A 184 -4.66 -6.78 -29.64
N LYS A 185 -5.55 -6.58 -28.66
CA LYS A 185 -7.00 -6.76 -28.82
C LYS A 185 -7.72 -5.44 -28.58
N THR A 186 -8.93 -5.32 -29.10
CA THR A 186 -9.75 -4.11 -28.85
C THR A 186 -10.28 -4.10 -27.43
N ARG A 187 -10.65 -2.93 -26.92
CA ARG A 187 -11.27 -2.79 -25.57
C ARG A 187 -12.57 -3.60 -25.47
N GLU A 188 -13.36 -3.64 -26.56
CA GLU A 188 -14.61 -4.38 -26.64
C GLU A 188 -14.37 -5.88 -26.47
N GLN A 189 -13.34 -6.43 -27.14
CA GLN A 189 -12.96 -7.84 -26.99
C GLN A 189 -12.52 -8.16 -25.56
N VAL A 190 -11.73 -7.29 -24.94
CA VAL A 190 -11.29 -7.50 -23.56
C VAL A 190 -12.46 -7.39 -22.58
N ASN A 191 -13.37 -6.44 -22.77
CA ASN A 191 -14.59 -6.35 -21.97
C ASN A 191 -15.48 -7.60 -22.13
N ALA A 192 -15.59 -8.13 -23.34
CA ALA A 192 -16.29 -9.39 -23.57
C ALA A 192 -15.62 -10.55 -22.80
N TRP A 193 -14.30 -10.61 -22.76
CA TRP A 193 -13.58 -11.59 -21.97
C TRP A 193 -13.84 -11.46 -20.46
N LEU A 194 -13.83 -10.24 -19.92
CA LEU A 194 -14.13 -10.00 -18.50
C LEU A 194 -15.55 -10.39 -18.12
N ASN A 195 -16.51 -10.26 -19.05
CA ASN A 195 -17.91 -10.59 -18.82
C ASN A 195 -18.22 -12.07 -18.98
N ASN A 196 -17.42 -12.82 -19.77
CA ASN A 196 -17.67 -14.23 -20.07
C ASN A 196 -16.74 -15.19 -19.31
N GLY A 197 -15.77 -14.69 -18.53
CA GLY A 197 -14.94 -15.51 -17.66
C GLY A 197 -15.75 -16.19 -16.54
N PRO A 198 -15.18 -17.17 -15.84
CA PRO A 198 -13.80 -17.68 -15.95
C PRO A 198 -13.59 -18.64 -17.12
N TYR A 199 -12.32 -18.92 -17.45
CA TYR A 199 -11.91 -19.80 -18.54
C TYR A 199 -11.03 -20.94 -18.06
N SER A 200 -11.17 -22.12 -18.67
CA SER A 200 -10.15 -23.16 -18.60
C SER A 200 -8.87 -22.73 -19.35
N ALA A 201 -7.75 -23.39 -19.09
CA ALA A 201 -6.50 -23.11 -19.79
C ALA A 201 -6.63 -23.29 -21.32
N CYS A 202 -7.40 -24.28 -21.77
CA CYS A 202 -7.62 -24.53 -23.19
C CYS A 202 -8.44 -23.42 -23.86
N GLU A 203 -9.56 -23.02 -23.25
CA GLU A 203 -10.38 -21.90 -23.75
C GLU A 203 -9.59 -20.59 -23.76
N ALA A 204 -8.82 -20.31 -22.70
CA ALA A 204 -7.98 -19.13 -22.65
C ALA A 204 -6.90 -19.09 -23.75
N LYS A 205 -6.36 -20.26 -24.15
CA LYS A 205 -5.45 -20.37 -25.28
C LYS A 205 -6.17 -20.12 -26.60
N GLU A 206 -7.34 -20.71 -26.83
CA GLU A 206 -8.15 -20.53 -28.05
C GLU A 206 -8.53 -19.04 -28.23
N LEU A 207 -8.87 -18.35 -27.15
CA LEU A 207 -9.16 -16.92 -27.17
C LEU A 207 -7.91 -16.05 -27.39
N GLY A 208 -6.71 -16.62 -27.29
CA GLY A 208 -5.45 -15.88 -27.38
C GLY A 208 -5.08 -15.11 -26.11
N LEU A 209 -5.65 -15.48 -24.97
CA LEU A 209 -5.25 -15.00 -23.64
C LEU A 209 -3.96 -15.67 -23.19
N LEU A 210 -3.71 -16.92 -23.59
CA LEU A 210 -2.50 -17.67 -23.37
C LEU A 210 -1.82 -17.99 -24.69
N ASP A 211 -0.49 -18.10 -24.67
CA ASP A 211 0.30 -18.50 -25.85
C ASP A 211 0.46 -20.02 -25.91
N ASP A 212 0.46 -20.71 -24.75
CA ASP A 212 0.45 -22.18 -24.72
C ASP A 212 -0.05 -22.72 -23.37
N VAL A 213 -0.43 -24.00 -23.38
CA VAL A 213 -0.83 -24.78 -22.20
C VAL A 213 0.19 -25.91 -22.02
N LEU A 214 0.95 -25.84 -20.92
CA LEU A 214 2.04 -26.78 -20.65
C LEU A 214 2.38 -26.79 -19.15
N PHE A 215 3.06 -27.84 -18.72
CA PHE A 215 3.56 -27.92 -17.35
C PHE A 215 4.78 -27.04 -17.11
N GLU A 216 5.06 -26.72 -15.84
CA GLU A 216 6.19 -25.85 -15.45
C GLU A 216 7.54 -26.38 -15.94
N ASP A 217 7.78 -27.68 -15.80
CA ASP A 217 9.00 -28.33 -16.27
C ASP A 217 9.18 -28.19 -17.78
N GLN A 218 8.09 -28.24 -18.55
CA GLN A 218 8.11 -28.00 -20.00
C GLN A 218 8.43 -26.53 -20.31
N ALA A 219 7.89 -25.57 -19.52
CA ALA A 219 8.25 -24.15 -19.65
C ALA A 219 9.73 -23.91 -19.37
N ILE A 220 10.27 -24.53 -18.32
CA ILE A 220 11.69 -24.48 -17.98
C ILE A 220 12.53 -25.11 -19.09
N SER A 221 12.13 -26.29 -19.58
CA SER A 221 12.83 -27.00 -20.66
C SER A 221 12.89 -26.19 -21.96
N ARG A 222 11.83 -25.44 -22.31
CA ARG A 222 11.84 -24.52 -23.45
C ARG A 222 12.88 -23.40 -23.29
N MET A 223 13.04 -22.87 -22.09
CA MET A 223 14.09 -21.87 -21.80
C MET A 223 15.49 -22.49 -21.90
N GLU A 224 15.66 -23.71 -21.40
CA GLU A 224 16.94 -24.43 -21.43
C GLU A 224 17.32 -24.88 -22.86
N ALA A 225 16.34 -25.25 -23.69
CA ALA A 225 16.55 -25.54 -25.11
C ALA A 225 17.15 -24.38 -25.89
N SER A 226 16.92 -23.14 -25.43
CA SER A 226 17.58 -21.92 -25.94
C SER A 226 19.03 -21.75 -25.42
N LYS A 227 19.65 -22.81 -24.89
CA LYS A 227 21.01 -22.82 -24.29
C LYS A 227 21.18 -21.86 -23.11
N LEU A 228 20.09 -21.57 -22.39
CA LEU A 228 20.10 -20.78 -21.18
C LEU A 228 20.15 -21.69 -19.96
N THR A 229 20.87 -21.27 -18.91
CA THR A 229 20.94 -21.98 -17.64
C THR A 229 20.07 -21.28 -16.61
N ARG A 230 19.28 -22.04 -15.88
CA ARG A 230 18.40 -21.55 -14.81
C ARG A 230 19.19 -20.89 -13.68
N ARG A 231 18.73 -19.73 -13.25
CA ARG A 231 19.23 -19.03 -12.07
C ARG A 231 18.07 -18.50 -11.23
N GLU A 232 17.90 -19.03 -10.04
CA GLU A 232 16.84 -18.60 -9.13
C GLU A 232 17.15 -17.22 -8.53
N LEU A 233 16.09 -16.43 -8.28
CA LEU A 233 16.16 -15.13 -7.62
C LEU A 233 16.85 -15.22 -6.25
N SER A 234 16.60 -16.28 -5.47
CA SER A 234 17.20 -16.52 -4.17
C SER A 234 18.75 -16.60 -4.19
N ARG A 235 19.30 -17.02 -5.32
CA ARG A 235 20.75 -17.14 -5.58
C ARG A 235 21.30 -15.99 -6.42
N TYR A 236 20.42 -15.12 -6.92
CA TYR A 236 20.82 -13.95 -7.69
C TYR A 236 21.13 -12.81 -6.72
N ARG A 237 22.44 -12.58 -6.49
CA ARG A 237 22.88 -11.51 -5.60
C ARG A 237 22.66 -10.15 -6.27
N VAL A 238 21.71 -9.41 -5.76
CA VAL A 238 21.54 -7.99 -6.07
C VAL A 238 22.57 -7.23 -5.26
N GLY A 239 23.60 -6.71 -5.91
CA GLY A 239 24.60 -5.88 -5.25
C GLY A 239 26.00 -5.99 -5.84
N ASP A 240 26.80 -4.99 -5.53
CA ASP A 240 28.21 -4.93 -5.90
C ASP A 240 29.00 -5.94 -5.06
N GLY A 241 29.89 -6.73 -5.69
CA GLY A 241 30.82 -7.61 -4.98
C GLY A 241 31.68 -6.86 -3.96
N PHE A 242 32.31 -7.58 -3.01
CA PHE A 242 33.03 -7.01 -1.88
C PHE A 242 33.97 -5.84 -2.27
N TRP A 243 34.73 -5.97 -3.33
CA TRP A 243 35.66 -4.92 -3.82
C TRP A 243 34.91 -3.69 -4.37
N LYS A 244 33.81 -3.87 -5.07
CA LYS A 244 32.96 -2.76 -5.51
C LYS A 244 32.29 -2.05 -4.32
N ARG A 245 32.02 -2.76 -3.24
CA ARG A 245 31.42 -2.19 -2.02
C ARG A 245 32.35 -1.18 -1.33
N LEU A 246 33.67 -1.40 -1.39
CA LEU A 246 34.66 -0.42 -0.90
C LEU A 246 34.62 0.88 -1.72
N PHE A 247 34.53 0.78 -3.06
CA PHE A 247 34.46 1.94 -3.94
C PHE A 247 33.07 2.61 -3.97
N THR A 248 32.02 1.89 -3.57
CA THR A 248 30.65 2.46 -3.49
C THR A 248 30.41 3.32 -2.25
N TYR A 249 31.35 3.33 -1.30
CA TYR A 249 31.25 4.12 -0.07
C TYR A 249 31.09 5.63 -0.34
N ARG A 250 31.58 6.15 -1.45
CA ARG A 250 31.48 7.57 -1.85
C ARG A 250 30.23 7.91 -2.66
N ARG A 251 29.33 6.94 -2.96
CA ARG A 251 28.12 7.22 -3.74
C ARG A 251 27.11 8.01 -2.91
N PRO A 252 26.37 8.97 -3.52
CA PRO A 252 25.27 9.62 -2.86
C PRO A 252 24.21 8.59 -2.48
N GLN A 253 23.59 8.80 -1.33
CA GLN A 253 22.59 7.90 -0.79
C GLN A 253 21.23 8.59 -0.80
N VAL A 254 20.19 7.82 -1.06
CA VAL A 254 18.79 8.19 -0.88
C VAL A 254 18.22 7.31 0.24
N ALA A 255 17.64 7.93 1.26
CA ALA A 255 16.94 7.18 2.30
C ALA A 255 15.59 6.71 1.76
N LEU A 256 15.25 5.45 2.00
CA LEU A 256 13.90 4.92 1.85
C LEU A 256 13.32 4.71 3.26
N VAL A 257 12.33 5.53 3.61
CA VAL A 257 11.57 5.41 4.85
C VAL A 257 10.19 4.88 4.49
N VAL A 258 9.76 3.80 5.14
CA VAL A 258 8.47 3.15 4.85
C VAL A 258 7.50 3.41 5.99
N ALA A 259 6.41 4.09 5.68
CA ALA A 259 5.26 4.32 6.56
C ALA A 259 4.14 3.36 6.14
N GLU A 260 4.10 2.16 6.75
CA GLU A 260 3.19 1.09 6.41
C GLU A 260 2.27 0.76 7.58
N GLY A 261 0.97 0.61 7.26
CA GLY A 261 -0.07 0.30 8.24
C GLY A 261 -0.74 1.53 8.83
N MET A 262 -1.58 1.33 9.86
CA MET A 262 -2.33 2.39 10.51
C MET A 262 -1.40 3.31 11.30
N ILE A 263 -1.54 4.62 11.11
CA ILE A 263 -0.73 5.64 11.80
C ILE A 263 -1.22 5.77 13.25
N ALA A 264 -0.30 5.62 14.19
CA ALA A 264 -0.59 5.75 15.62
C ALA A 264 0.58 6.43 16.37
N GLY A 265 0.33 6.87 17.59
CA GLY A 265 1.38 7.35 18.50
C GLY A 265 2.39 6.26 18.85
N GLY A 266 3.56 6.65 19.33
CA GLY A 266 4.60 5.73 19.81
C GLY A 266 5.40 5.04 18.71
N LYS A 267 5.94 3.86 19.04
CA LYS A 267 6.82 3.08 18.16
C LYS A 267 6.05 2.20 17.20
N SER A 268 6.59 2.02 15.99
CA SER A 268 6.05 1.05 15.03
C SER A 268 6.11 -0.36 15.60
N ARG A 269 5.04 -1.13 15.41
CA ARG A 269 4.90 -2.50 15.91
C ARG A 269 4.05 -3.35 14.98
N ARG A 270 4.09 -4.66 15.17
CA ARG A 270 3.11 -5.58 14.59
C ARG A 270 2.02 -5.83 15.63
N GLY A 271 0.80 -5.50 15.30
CA GLY A 271 -0.37 -5.89 16.08
C GLY A 271 -0.73 -7.36 15.87
N GLY A 272 -1.69 -7.85 16.63
CA GLY A 272 -2.28 -9.17 16.42
C GLY A 272 -2.78 -9.35 14.98
N GLY A 273 -2.86 -10.58 14.50
CA GLY A 273 -3.25 -10.86 13.11
C GLY A 273 -2.27 -10.36 12.03
N GLN A 274 -1.03 -9.99 12.40
CA GLN A 274 0.03 -9.49 11.50
C GLN A 274 -0.20 -8.07 10.91
N ARG A 275 -1.17 -7.33 11.38
CA ARG A 275 -1.39 -5.93 10.96
C ARG A 275 -0.22 -5.05 11.42
N LEU A 276 0.27 -4.20 10.53
CA LEU A 276 1.35 -3.26 10.83
C LEU A 276 0.77 -1.97 11.40
N VAL A 277 1.40 -1.46 12.45
CA VAL A 277 1.13 -0.14 13.02
C VAL A 277 2.33 0.76 12.73
N CYS A 278 2.05 1.84 11.99
CA CYS A 278 3.00 2.88 11.66
C CYS A 278 3.13 3.84 12.85
N GLY A 279 4.10 3.62 13.72
CA GLY A 279 4.33 4.46 14.90
C GLY A 279 5.04 5.76 14.55
N SER A 280 4.45 6.88 14.98
CA SER A 280 4.97 8.23 14.67
C SER A 280 6.39 8.45 15.18
N GLU A 281 6.74 7.97 16.37
CA GLU A 281 8.11 8.10 16.92
C GLU A 281 9.16 7.41 16.04
N THR A 282 8.86 6.20 15.55
CA THR A 282 9.81 5.45 14.72
C THR A 282 10.06 6.16 13.38
N ILE A 283 9.00 6.59 12.71
CA ILE A 283 9.13 7.27 11.41
C ILE A 283 9.78 8.64 11.57
N ALA A 284 9.40 9.39 12.60
CA ALA A 284 10.00 10.68 12.93
C ALA A 284 11.52 10.53 13.19
N GLN A 285 11.91 9.50 13.94
CA GLN A 285 13.33 9.22 14.20
C GLN A 285 14.09 8.88 12.91
N PHE A 286 13.50 8.09 12.00
CA PHE A 286 14.11 7.75 10.71
C PHE A 286 14.30 8.99 9.83
N LEU A 287 13.30 9.87 9.77
CA LEU A 287 13.37 11.14 9.03
C LEU A 287 14.43 12.07 9.62
N ALA A 288 14.46 12.22 10.96
CA ALA A 288 15.44 13.03 11.65
C ALA A 288 16.88 12.53 11.44
N ASP A 289 17.10 11.20 11.48
CA ASP A 289 18.40 10.60 11.20
C ASP A 289 18.80 10.80 9.74
N ALA A 290 17.88 10.55 8.79
CA ALA A 290 18.12 10.80 7.38
C ALA A 290 18.48 12.29 7.10
N ARG A 291 17.82 13.21 7.80
CA ARG A 291 18.08 14.66 7.74
C ARG A 291 19.48 15.02 8.22
N LYS A 292 19.98 14.38 9.28
CA LYS A 292 21.31 14.65 9.89
C LYS A 292 22.45 14.06 9.06
N ARG A 293 22.27 12.91 8.42
CA ARG A 293 23.35 12.21 7.70
C ARG A 293 23.77 12.94 6.41
N LYS A 294 24.97 13.50 6.34
CA LYS A 294 25.49 14.25 5.17
C LYS A 294 25.49 13.46 3.86
N ARG A 295 25.63 12.12 3.91
CA ARG A 295 25.63 11.25 2.73
C ARG A 295 24.26 11.06 2.11
N ILE A 296 23.21 11.14 2.92
CA ILE A 296 21.83 11.08 2.45
C ILE A 296 21.52 12.44 1.82
N ARG A 297 21.21 12.42 0.54
CA ARG A 297 20.97 13.61 -0.27
C ARG A 297 19.50 13.89 -0.50
N GLY A 298 18.64 12.89 -0.34
CA GLY A 298 17.21 12.99 -0.42
C GLY A 298 16.53 11.82 0.26
N VAL A 299 15.23 11.91 0.43
CA VAL A 299 14.42 10.90 1.10
C VAL A 299 13.25 10.51 0.20
N VAL A 300 13.06 9.22 -0.02
CA VAL A 300 11.81 8.67 -0.50
C VAL A 300 11.03 8.21 0.71
N LEU A 301 9.85 8.80 0.92
CA LEU A 301 8.88 8.36 1.92
C LEU A 301 7.85 7.47 1.21
N ARG A 302 7.96 6.16 1.41
CA ARG A 302 6.97 5.21 0.91
C ARG A 302 5.82 5.15 1.90
N VAL A 303 4.61 5.49 1.43
CA VAL A 303 3.39 5.51 2.25
C VAL A 303 2.45 4.42 1.76
N ASN A 304 2.17 3.43 2.61
CA ASN A 304 1.15 2.41 2.41
C ASN A 304 0.26 2.33 3.65
N SER A 305 -0.63 3.32 3.80
CA SER A 305 -1.38 3.56 5.03
C SER A 305 -2.80 4.05 4.76
N PRO A 306 -3.81 3.50 5.46
CA PRO A 306 -5.19 4.01 5.41
C PRO A 306 -5.38 5.31 6.22
N GLY A 307 -4.33 5.81 6.89
CA GLY A 307 -4.39 6.89 7.86
C GLY A 307 -4.38 6.37 9.29
N GLY A 308 -4.99 7.10 10.21
CA GLY A 308 -5.05 6.76 11.63
C GLY A 308 -5.22 8.00 12.52
N SER A 309 -4.45 8.06 13.62
CA SER A 309 -4.42 9.17 14.55
C SER A 309 -4.12 10.50 13.87
N ALA A 310 -4.97 11.50 14.08
CA ALA A 310 -4.78 12.85 13.56
C ALA A 310 -3.53 13.50 14.16
N VAL A 311 -3.32 13.34 15.48
CA VAL A 311 -2.16 13.88 16.19
C VAL A 311 -0.86 13.26 15.69
N ALA A 312 -0.82 11.92 15.57
CA ALA A 312 0.36 11.22 15.07
C ALA A 312 0.67 11.61 13.60
N SER A 313 -0.36 11.81 12.79
CA SER A 313 -0.21 12.28 11.40
C SER A 313 0.35 13.70 11.33
N ASP A 314 -0.07 14.60 12.24
CA ASP A 314 0.43 15.97 12.29
C ASP A 314 1.91 16.02 12.74
N ILE A 315 2.28 15.23 13.73
CA ILE A 315 3.68 15.06 14.16
C ILE A 315 4.54 14.57 12.97
N LEU A 316 4.08 13.56 12.25
CA LEU A 316 4.80 13.05 11.07
C LEU A 316 4.86 14.08 9.95
N TRP A 317 3.78 14.79 9.69
CA TRP A 317 3.75 15.86 8.71
C TRP A 317 4.83 16.91 8.99
N ARG A 318 4.95 17.33 10.26
CA ARG A 318 5.99 18.29 10.67
C ARG A 318 7.40 17.74 10.46
N GLU A 319 7.66 16.47 10.76
CA GLU A 319 8.97 15.85 10.53
C GLU A 319 9.31 15.71 9.02
N VAL A 320 8.31 15.41 8.18
CA VAL A 320 8.47 15.42 6.72
C VAL A 320 8.81 16.84 6.25
N GLN A 321 8.10 17.86 6.72
CA GLN A 321 8.34 19.26 6.41
C GLN A 321 9.77 19.69 6.78
N LEU A 322 10.18 19.48 8.04
CA LEU A 322 11.53 19.79 8.51
C LEU A 322 12.62 19.09 7.70
N THR A 323 12.33 17.89 7.21
CA THR A 323 13.24 17.15 6.34
C THR A 323 13.25 17.76 4.94
N SER A 324 12.08 18.10 4.41
CA SER A 324 11.89 18.68 3.07
C SER A 324 12.55 20.06 2.92
N GLU A 325 12.66 20.82 4.01
CA GLU A 325 13.38 22.11 4.06
C GLU A 325 14.90 21.94 3.87
N LYS A 326 15.48 20.80 4.28
CA LYS A 326 16.92 20.55 4.22
C LYS A 326 17.34 19.64 3.06
N LYS A 327 16.48 18.71 2.68
CA LYS A 327 16.74 17.69 1.65
C LYS A 327 15.46 17.40 0.91
N PRO A 328 15.47 17.20 -0.42
CA PRO A 328 14.24 16.86 -1.12
C PRO A 328 13.62 15.59 -0.56
N VAL A 329 12.33 15.66 -0.25
CA VAL A 329 11.50 14.52 0.12
C VAL A 329 10.50 14.29 -1.01
N VAL A 330 10.47 13.07 -1.52
CA VAL A 330 9.47 12.61 -2.50
C VAL A 330 8.66 11.50 -1.86
N VAL A 331 7.34 11.63 -1.89
CA VAL A 331 6.43 10.57 -1.47
C VAL A 331 6.18 9.63 -2.64
N SER A 332 6.29 8.33 -2.38
CA SER A 332 5.81 7.25 -3.25
C SER A 332 4.67 6.54 -2.53
N MET A 333 3.46 6.67 -3.03
CA MET A 333 2.30 5.99 -2.48
C MET A 333 2.29 4.53 -2.91
N GLY A 334 1.93 3.63 -1.97
CA GLY A 334 1.69 2.21 -2.22
C GLY A 334 0.26 1.94 -2.70
N ASP A 335 -0.30 0.83 -2.27
CA ASP A 335 -1.68 0.49 -2.60
C ASP A 335 -2.68 1.47 -1.97
N VAL A 336 -2.37 1.95 -0.77
CA VAL A 336 -3.20 2.90 -0.04
C VAL A 336 -2.34 4.02 0.55
N ALA A 337 -2.72 5.26 0.32
CA ALA A 337 -2.14 6.42 1.00
C ALA A 337 -3.24 7.48 1.21
N ALA A 338 -4.12 7.21 2.17
CA ALA A 338 -5.36 7.97 2.32
C ALA A 338 -5.46 8.60 3.72
N SER A 339 -6.27 9.64 3.83
CA SER A 339 -6.56 10.35 5.08
C SER A 339 -5.27 10.79 5.79
N GLY A 340 -4.92 10.28 6.97
CA GLY A 340 -3.63 10.56 7.62
C GLY A 340 -2.42 10.22 6.75
N GLY A 341 -2.51 9.17 5.90
CA GLY A 341 -1.46 8.83 4.92
C GLY A 341 -1.31 9.89 3.83
N TYR A 342 -2.41 10.48 3.34
CA TYR A 342 -2.37 11.62 2.43
C TYR A 342 -1.89 12.89 3.14
N TYR A 343 -2.33 13.10 4.40
CA TYR A 343 -1.92 14.23 5.21
C TYR A 343 -0.39 14.34 5.32
N ILE A 344 0.30 13.27 5.70
CA ILE A 344 1.78 13.29 5.82
C ILE A 344 2.46 13.52 4.48
N ALA A 345 1.83 13.09 3.37
CA ALA A 345 2.36 13.28 2.03
C ALA A 345 2.39 14.76 1.59
N THR A 346 1.47 15.58 2.10
CA THR A 346 1.35 17.01 1.72
C THR A 346 2.58 17.85 2.08
N ALA A 347 3.45 17.38 3.00
CA ALA A 347 4.69 18.07 3.38
C ALA A 347 5.87 17.81 2.42
N ALA A 348 5.71 16.90 1.46
CA ALA A 348 6.77 16.53 0.52
C ALA A 348 6.87 17.51 -0.65
N LYS A 349 8.03 17.51 -1.34
CA LYS A 349 8.25 18.31 -2.57
C LYS A 349 7.44 17.79 -3.74
N LYS A 350 7.27 16.46 -3.82
CA LYS A 350 6.51 15.77 -4.86
C LYS A 350 5.81 14.56 -4.28
N ILE A 351 4.62 14.28 -4.82
CA ILE A 351 3.79 13.13 -4.48
C ILE A 351 3.60 12.28 -5.74
N LEU A 352 4.04 11.04 -5.70
CA LEU A 352 3.85 10.06 -6.75
C LEU A 352 2.89 8.96 -6.28
N ALA A 353 2.02 8.52 -7.17
CA ALA A 353 1.12 7.39 -6.93
C ALA A 353 1.03 6.52 -8.19
N GLN A 354 0.78 5.24 -8.04
CA GLN A 354 0.37 4.40 -9.14
C GLN A 354 -1.08 4.71 -9.53
N ARG A 355 -1.51 4.33 -10.72
CA ARG A 355 -2.88 4.59 -11.19
C ARG A 355 -3.91 3.95 -10.28
N ALA A 356 -3.62 2.72 -9.82
CA ALA A 356 -4.48 1.94 -8.95
C ALA A 356 -4.35 2.26 -7.45
N THR A 357 -3.45 3.15 -7.04
CA THR A 357 -3.33 3.61 -5.65
C THR A 357 -4.65 4.18 -5.15
N ILE A 358 -5.06 3.82 -3.95
CA ILE A 358 -6.21 4.43 -3.27
C ILE A 358 -5.71 5.58 -2.39
N THR A 359 -6.20 6.81 -2.65
CA THR A 359 -5.71 8.02 -1.96
C THR A 359 -6.82 9.03 -1.67
N GLY A 360 -6.46 10.23 -1.19
CA GLY A 360 -7.42 11.25 -0.80
C GLY A 360 -8.01 11.00 0.58
N SER A 361 -9.32 10.76 0.67
CA SER A 361 -10.06 10.62 1.94
C SER A 361 -9.80 11.79 2.91
N ILE A 362 -9.73 13.02 2.35
CA ILE A 362 -9.50 14.26 3.09
C ILE A 362 -10.75 14.59 3.89
N GLY A 363 -10.80 14.12 5.12
CA GLY A 363 -11.92 14.21 6.04
C GLY A 363 -11.58 13.56 7.37
N VAL A 364 -12.45 13.69 8.35
CA VAL A 364 -12.22 13.29 9.74
C VAL A 364 -13.37 12.43 10.24
N ILE A 365 -13.07 11.46 11.08
CA ILE A 365 -14.04 10.70 11.85
C ILE A 365 -13.63 10.72 13.32
N ALA A 366 -14.62 10.77 14.21
CA ALA A 366 -14.41 10.64 15.65
C ALA A 366 -15.61 9.92 16.27
N GLY A 367 -15.42 9.38 17.45
CA GLY A 367 -16.51 8.76 18.20
C GLY A 367 -16.06 7.66 19.13
N LYS A 368 -17.02 6.92 19.62
CA LYS A 368 -16.80 5.82 20.57
C LYS A 368 -17.83 4.73 20.35
N PHE A 369 -17.55 3.54 20.88
CA PHE A 369 -18.53 2.46 20.99
C PHE A 369 -19.04 2.44 22.44
N VAL A 370 -20.35 2.54 22.59
CA VAL A 370 -21.02 2.47 23.89
C VAL A 370 -21.32 1.00 24.16
N VAL A 371 -20.81 0.48 25.28
CA VAL A 371 -20.87 -0.94 25.63
C VAL A 371 -21.68 -1.21 26.91
N ARG A 372 -22.47 -0.25 27.38
CA ARG A 372 -23.24 -0.37 28.61
C ARG A 372 -24.15 -1.60 28.59
N ASP A 373 -24.97 -1.72 27.55
CA ASP A 373 -25.93 -2.82 27.45
C ASP A 373 -25.27 -4.20 27.33
N LEU A 374 -24.10 -4.27 26.68
CA LEU A 374 -23.27 -5.46 26.64
C LEU A 374 -22.82 -5.86 28.06
N ILE A 375 -22.35 -4.90 28.85
CA ILE A 375 -21.88 -5.12 30.22
C ILE A 375 -23.04 -5.56 31.12
N GLU A 376 -24.20 -4.90 30.97
CA GLU A 376 -25.44 -5.27 31.70
C GLU A 376 -25.93 -6.69 31.34
N LYS A 377 -25.86 -7.08 30.05
CA LYS A 377 -26.14 -8.47 29.62
C LYS A 377 -25.24 -9.49 30.28
N LEU A 378 -24.00 -9.10 30.57
CA LEU A 378 -23.02 -9.94 31.31
C LEU A 378 -23.26 -9.91 32.83
N ARG A 379 -24.33 -9.23 33.31
CA ARG A 379 -24.66 -9.05 34.74
C ARG A 379 -23.58 -8.33 35.54
N ILE A 380 -22.81 -7.47 34.86
CA ILE A 380 -21.80 -6.61 35.48
C ILE A 380 -22.46 -5.25 35.74
N HIS A 381 -22.43 -4.78 36.97
CA HIS A 381 -22.97 -3.50 37.36
C HIS A 381 -21.85 -2.48 37.49
N ILE A 382 -22.12 -1.27 37.00
CA ILE A 382 -21.15 -0.18 37.02
C ILE A 382 -21.78 1.02 37.71
N ASP A 383 -21.08 1.53 38.69
CA ASP A 383 -21.37 2.79 39.34
C ASP A 383 -20.25 3.80 38.99
N SER A 384 -20.61 5.08 38.82
CA SER A 384 -19.66 6.11 38.40
C SER A 384 -19.95 7.45 39.05
N LEU A 385 -18.90 8.14 39.47
CA LEU A 385 -18.96 9.49 40.00
C LEU A 385 -18.15 10.41 39.10
N SER A 386 -18.65 11.64 38.89
CA SER A 386 -17.99 12.64 38.05
C SER A 386 -18.00 13.98 38.80
N ASN A 387 -16.88 14.68 38.76
CA ASN A 387 -16.72 15.99 39.33
C ASN A 387 -16.75 17.14 38.31
N ALA A 388 -16.93 16.85 37.04
CA ALA A 388 -16.99 17.83 35.96
C ALA A 388 -17.96 17.38 34.85
N ALA A 389 -18.59 18.34 34.18
CA ALA A 389 -19.65 18.08 33.17
C ALA A 389 -19.20 17.23 31.97
N ASN A 390 -17.92 17.24 31.60
CA ASN A 390 -17.40 16.49 30.47
C ASN A 390 -16.45 15.35 30.89
N ALA A 391 -16.45 14.97 32.16
CA ALA A 391 -15.55 13.93 32.66
C ALA A 391 -15.81 12.56 31.99
N ALA A 392 -17.02 12.35 31.46
CA ALA A 392 -17.45 11.11 30.79
C ALA A 392 -17.33 11.15 29.27
N ILE A 393 -16.75 12.19 28.66
CA ILE A 393 -16.69 12.36 27.19
C ILE A 393 -16.03 11.15 26.49
N SER A 394 -15.00 10.56 27.09
CA SER A 394 -14.33 9.36 26.56
C SER A 394 -14.84 8.06 27.16
N SER A 395 -15.86 8.08 28.02
CA SER A 395 -16.41 6.88 28.63
C SER A 395 -17.14 6.02 27.59
N PRO A 396 -16.88 4.71 27.54
CA PRO A 396 -17.63 3.79 26.68
C PRO A 396 -18.95 3.35 27.29
N LEU A 397 -19.36 3.94 28.41
CA LEU A 397 -20.56 3.51 29.16
C LEU A 397 -21.81 4.34 28.82
N GLN A 398 -21.66 5.42 28.11
CA GLN A 398 -22.76 6.29 27.71
C GLN A 398 -22.47 6.99 26.39
N PRO A 399 -23.50 7.32 25.59
CA PRO A 399 -23.33 8.13 24.38
C PRO A 399 -22.86 9.55 24.73
N PHE A 400 -22.43 10.29 23.74
CA PHE A 400 -22.14 11.71 23.93
C PHE A 400 -23.42 12.48 24.32
N SER A 401 -23.34 13.30 25.35
CA SER A 401 -24.36 14.32 25.59
C SER A 401 -24.36 15.35 24.44
N ALA A 402 -25.39 16.16 24.33
CA ALA A 402 -25.47 17.20 23.30
C ALA A 402 -24.27 18.16 23.34
N THR A 403 -23.85 18.54 24.56
CA THR A 403 -22.68 19.43 24.78
C THR A 403 -21.36 18.76 24.45
N GLU A 404 -21.18 17.50 24.79
CA GLU A 404 -19.97 16.72 24.45
C GLU A 404 -19.88 16.50 22.94
N ARG A 405 -20.99 16.15 22.30
CA ARG A 405 -21.08 15.98 20.84
C ARG A 405 -20.68 17.24 20.09
N GLU A 406 -21.15 18.41 20.55
CA GLU A 406 -20.80 19.71 19.95
C GLU A 406 -19.31 20.03 20.14
N LYS A 407 -18.72 19.70 21.29
CA LYS A 407 -17.29 19.87 21.52
C LYS A 407 -16.45 18.98 20.61
N VAL A 408 -16.81 17.70 20.48
CA VAL A 408 -16.13 16.77 19.57
C VAL A 408 -16.26 17.27 18.13
N ARG A 409 -17.45 17.68 17.71
CA ARG A 409 -17.68 18.24 16.35
C ARG A 409 -16.77 19.44 16.10
N ARG A 410 -16.71 20.39 17.02
CA ARG A 410 -15.87 21.58 16.87
C ARG A 410 -14.37 21.23 16.77
N GLN A 411 -13.87 20.27 17.56
CA GLN A 411 -12.49 19.80 17.44
C GLN A 411 -12.21 19.14 16.08
N MET A 412 -13.18 18.37 15.57
CA MET A 412 -13.06 17.77 14.23
C MET A 412 -13.05 18.83 13.13
N GLU A 413 -13.92 19.84 13.23
CA GLU A 413 -13.98 20.96 12.28
C GLU A 413 -12.70 21.77 12.30
N GLU A 414 -12.15 22.02 13.50
CA GLU A 414 -10.86 22.69 13.67
C GLU A 414 -9.74 21.91 12.97
N PHE A 415 -9.61 20.60 13.26
CA PHE A 415 -8.61 19.77 12.59
C PHE A 415 -8.80 19.77 11.06
N TYR A 416 -10.03 19.63 10.58
CA TYR A 416 -10.33 19.60 9.15
C TYR A 416 -10.03 20.93 8.47
N ARG A 417 -10.57 22.05 9.00
CA ARG A 417 -10.49 23.37 8.37
C ARG A 417 -9.20 24.12 8.63
N VAL A 418 -8.57 23.94 9.82
CA VAL A 418 -7.38 24.68 10.21
C VAL A 418 -6.10 23.89 9.92
N HIS A 419 -6.16 22.55 10.00
CA HIS A 419 -4.95 21.73 9.83
C HIS A 419 -4.94 20.97 8.50
N PHE A 420 -5.99 20.25 8.13
CA PHE A 420 -5.93 19.38 6.95
C PHE A 420 -6.09 20.15 5.65
N VAL A 421 -7.20 20.84 5.45
CA VAL A 421 -7.48 21.55 4.18
C VAL A 421 -6.39 22.57 3.83
N PRO A 422 -5.91 23.44 4.75
CA PRO A 422 -4.87 24.42 4.41
C PRO A 422 -3.54 23.78 4.00
N LYS A 423 -3.16 22.65 4.59
CA LYS A 423 -1.95 21.91 4.18
C LYS A 423 -2.08 21.35 2.77
N VAL A 424 -3.28 20.90 2.38
CA VAL A 424 -3.54 20.47 0.99
C VAL A 424 -3.49 21.66 0.05
N VAL A 425 -4.15 22.76 0.38
CA VAL A 425 -4.13 24.03 -0.39
C VAL A 425 -2.69 24.46 -0.64
N GLN A 426 -1.90 24.58 0.41
CA GLN A 426 -0.49 24.98 0.31
C GLN A 426 0.34 23.97 -0.52
N SER A 427 0.15 22.70 -0.29
CA SER A 427 0.91 21.64 -0.95
C SER A 427 0.59 21.52 -2.44
N ARG A 428 -0.68 21.70 -2.80
CA ARG A 428 -1.14 21.52 -4.18
C ARG A 428 -1.22 22.82 -4.99
N GLY A 429 -1.10 23.99 -4.35
CA GLY A 429 -1.24 25.28 -5.01
C GLY A 429 -2.62 25.51 -5.59
N GLN A 430 -3.66 24.90 -5.02
CA GLN A 430 -5.05 25.03 -5.47
C GLN A 430 -5.82 25.97 -4.54
N SER A 431 -6.93 26.54 -5.02
CA SER A 431 -7.81 27.34 -4.16
C SER A 431 -8.47 26.48 -3.09
N GLU A 432 -8.81 27.08 -1.96
CA GLU A 432 -9.51 26.38 -0.88
C GLU A 432 -10.84 25.79 -1.36
N GLU A 433 -11.60 26.54 -2.17
CA GLU A 433 -12.85 26.05 -2.75
C GLU A 433 -12.64 24.77 -3.57
N ARG A 434 -11.59 24.75 -4.42
CA ARG A 434 -11.27 23.57 -5.22
C ARG A 434 -10.90 22.39 -4.35
N VAL A 435 -10.08 22.61 -3.33
CA VAL A 435 -9.70 21.56 -2.37
C VAL A 435 -10.92 21.04 -1.63
N LEU A 436 -11.83 21.91 -1.16
CA LEU A 436 -13.07 21.50 -0.49
C LEU A 436 -14.00 20.67 -1.38
N GLN A 437 -14.05 20.94 -2.70
CA GLN A 437 -14.80 20.11 -3.65
C GLN A 437 -14.20 18.70 -3.80
N LEU A 438 -12.87 18.58 -3.77
CA LEU A 438 -12.15 17.32 -3.94
C LEU A 438 -12.01 16.54 -2.64
N ALA A 439 -12.11 17.22 -1.50
CA ALA A 439 -12.01 16.67 -0.16
C ALA A 439 -13.29 15.94 0.26
N GLN A 440 -14.00 16.43 1.27
CA GLN A 440 -15.26 15.85 1.77
C GLN A 440 -15.14 14.36 2.16
N GLY A 441 -13.93 13.89 2.51
CA GLY A 441 -13.68 12.50 2.81
C GLY A 441 -13.63 11.58 1.58
N ARG A 442 -13.76 12.12 0.36
CA ARG A 442 -13.82 11.33 -0.87
C ARG A 442 -12.51 10.60 -1.13
N VAL A 443 -12.66 9.33 -1.52
CA VAL A 443 -11.55 8.46 -1.93
C VAL A 443 -11.38 8.55 -3.45
N TRP A 444 -10.14 8.58 -3.89
CA TRP A 444 -9.76 8.66 -5.29
C TRP A 444 -8.79 7.53 -5.67
N SER A 445 -8.90 7.02 -6.89
CA SER A 445 -7.78 6.28 -7.48
C SER A 445 -6.61 7.23 -7.75
N GLY A 446 -5.38 6.73 -7.79
CA GLY A 446 -4.21 7.54 -8.11
C GLY A 446 -4.30 8.22 -9.47
N ASN A 447 -4.92 7.55 -10.45
CA ASN A 447 -5.20 8.10 -11.77
C ASN A 447 -6.12 9.33 -11.69
N ARG A 448 -7.23 9.24 -10.96
CA ARG A 448 -8.14 10.38 -10.75
C ARG A 448 -7.53 11.46 -9.87
N ALA A 449 -6.82 11.07 -8.81
CA ALA A 449 -6.10 12.02 -7.94
C ALA A 449 -5.08 12.85 -8.73
N HIS A 450 -4.35 12.23 -9.67
CA HIS A 450 -3.44 12.93 -10.56
C HIS A 450 -4.19 13.93 -11.48
N ARG A 451 -5.29 13.52 -12.11
CA ARG A 451 -6.12 14.41 -12.94
C ARG A 451 -6.68 15.61 -12.17
N HIS A 452 -6.92 15.44 -10.87
CA HIS A 452 -7.40 16.50 -9.98
C HIS A 452 -6.27 17.32 -9.32
N GLY A 453 -5.00 17.02 -9.61
CA GLY A 453 -3.84 17.72 -9.03
C GLY A 453 -3.56 17.38 -7.57
N LEU A 454 -4.18 16.33 -7.01
CA LEU A 454 -3.86 15.83 -5.68
C LEU A 454 -2.55 15.03 -5.62
N VAL A 455 -2.10 14.54 -6.78
CA VAL A 455 -0.84 13.81 -7.01
C VAL A 455 -0.10 14.48 -8.14
N ASP A 456 1.22 14.63 -8.03
CA ASP A 456 2.04 15.34 -9.01
C ASP A 456 2.32 14.50 -10.26
N ARG A 457 2.52 13.18 -10.08
CA ARG A 457 2.91 12.29 -11.17
C ARG A 457 2.47 10.86 -10.90
N ILE A 458 2.07 10.16 -11.97
CA ILE A 458 1.90 8.70 -11.94
C ILE A 458 3.28 8.06 -11.94
N GLY A 459 3.55 7.18 -10.96
CA GLY A 459 4.81 6.49 -10.81
C GLY A 459 4.95 5.80 -9.45
N GLY A 460 5.87 4.85 -9.37
CA GLY A 460 6.13 4.04 -8.19
C GLY A 460 7.41 4.41 -7.45
N LEU A 461 7.95 3.42 -6.73
CA LEU A 461 9.16 3.58 -5.93
C LEU A 461 10.40 3.92 -6.78
N ARG A 462 10.51 3.33 -7.98
CA ARG A 462 11.62 3.59 -8.90
C ARG A 462 11.57 5.04 -9.39
N ASP A 463 10.40 5.51 -9.78
CA ASP A 463 10.19 6.88 -10.25
C ASP A 463 10.48 7.90 -9.15
N ALA A 464 10.13 7.60 -7.90
CA ALA A 464 10.43 8.47 -6.76
C ALA A 464 11.95 8.61 -6.52
N VAL A 465 12.74 7.56 -6.73
CA VAL A 465 14.20 7.62 -6.66
C VAL A 465 14.76 8.48 -7.81
N GLU A 466 14.22 8.35 -9.01
CA GLU A 466 14.62 9.18 -10.15
C GLU A 466 14.19 10.65 -9.98
N GLU A 467 13.04 10.90 -9.35
CA GLU A 467 12.63 12.26 -9.00
C GLU A 467 13.61 12.91 -7.99
N ILE A 468 14.06 12.13 -6.97
CA ILE A 468 15.15 12.60 -6.08
C ILE A 468 16.43 12.87 -6.86
N ARG A 469 16.76 12.04 -7.88
CA ARG A 469 17.90 12.28 -8.76
C ARG A 469 17.80 13.64 -9.44
N ALA A 470 16.64 13.94 -10.02
CA ALA A 470 16.37 15.19 -10.70
C ALA A 470 16.45 16.39 -9.74
N LEU A 471 15.80 16.31 -8.59
CA LEU A 471 15.79 17.37 -7.56
C LEU A 471 17.19 17.63 -6.95
N CYS A 472 18.06 16.62 -6.94
CA CYS A 472 19.45 16.75 -6.49
C CYS A 472 20.43 17.09 -7.63
N HIS A 473 19.97 17.26 -8.86
CA HIS A 473 20.78 17.52 -10.06
C HIS A 473 21.92 16.49 -10.25
N PHE A 474 21.63 15.21 -9.95
CA PHE A 474 22.61 14.14 -10.19
C PHE A 474 22.55 13.70 -11.65
N PRO A 475 23.71 13.58 -12.31
CA PRO A 475 23.76 13.11 -13.69
C PRO A 475 23.21 11.67 -13.80
N PRO A 476 22.60 11.30 -14.94
CA PRO A 476 21.98 9.97 -15.13
C PRO A 476 22.92 8.79 -14.88
N GLU A 477 24.20 8.94 -15.21
CA GLU A 477 25.22 7.90 -15.07
C GLU A 477 25.64 7.68 -13.61
N ARG A 478 25.36 8.65 -12.73
CA ARG A 478 25.73 8.57 -11.33
C ARG A 478 24.81 7.58 -10.59
N ARG A 479 25.35 6.43 -10.25
CA ARG A 479 24.61 5.43 -9.47
C ARG A 479 24.29 5.96 -8.08
N ILE A 480 23.01 5.93 -7.72
CA ILE A 480 22.48 6.26 -6.40
C ILE A 480 22.34 4.95 -5.60
N ARG A 481 22.66 5.00 -4.31
CA ARG A 481 22.41 3.88 -3.39
C ARG A 481 21.20 4.19 -2.53
N THR A 482 20.18 3.37 -2.60
CA THR A 482 19.04 3.42 -1.67
C THR A 482 19.43 2.75 -0.36
N VAL A 483 19.18 3.44 0.76
CA VAL A 483 19.38 2.94 2.13
C VAL A 483 18.00 2.81 2.76
N VAL A 484 17.56 1.58 2.98
CA VAL A 484 16.27 1.30 3.61
C VAL A 484 16.40 1.49 5.11
N TYR A 485 15.51 2.29 5.68
CA TYR A 485 15.38 2.49 7.12
C TYR A 485 14.41 1.46 7.67
N THR A 486 14.94 0.56 8.50
CA THR A 486 14.16 -0.48 9.18
C THR A 486 14.45 -0.45 10.67
N ARG A 487 13.44 -0.75 11.48
CA ARG A 487 13.65 -0.98 12.91
C ARG A 487 14.51 -2.23 13.08
N ARG A 488 15.58 -2.12 13.83
CA ARG A 488 16.36 -3.29 14.29
C ARG A 488 15.82 -3.70 15.65
N LEU A 489 15.30 -4.89 15.76
CA LEU A 489 15.00 -5.47 17.07
C LEU A 489 16.31 -5.67 17.82
N SER A 490 16.36 -5.26 19.08
CA SER A 490 17.48 -5.61 19.96
C SER A 490 17.45 -7.12 20.23
N LEU A 491 18.62 -7.72 20.50
CA LEU A 491 18.70 -9.14 20.90
C LEU A 491 17.79 -9.44 22.11
N LEU A 492 17.64 -8.49 23.04
CA LEU A 492 16.75 -8.61 24.19
C LEU A 492 15.27 -8.69 23.79
N GLU A 493 14.83 -7.86 22.82
CA GLU A 493 13.45 -7.90 22.29
C GLU A 493 13.15 -9.23 21.57
N MET A 494 14.17 -9.87 20.99
CA MET A 494 14.04 -11.18 20.33
C MET A 494 13.95 -12.37 21.33
N MET A 495 14.47 -12.21 22.54
CA MET A 495 14.55 -13.26 23.57
C MET A 495 13.38 -13.23 24.57
N THR A 496 12.50 -12.24 24.52
CA THR A 496 11.33 -12.15 25.42
C THR A 496 10.24 -13.12 24.98
N PRO A 497 9.91 -14.18 25.76
CA PRO A 497 8.90 -15.18 25.39
C PRO A 497 7.46 -14.66 25.29
N GLY A 498 7.22 -13.40 25.64
CA GLY A 498 5.90 -12.78 25.70
C GLY A 498 5.31 -12.26 24.39
N VAL A 499 6.02 -12.37 23.25
CA VAL A 499 5.56 -11.79 21.98
C VAL A 499 4.35 -12.52 21.38
N MET A 500 4.15 -13.81 21.69
CA MET A 500 3.01 -14.57 21.18
C MET A 500 1.73 -14.44 22.04
N ALA A 501 1.86 -14.33 23.36
CA ALA A 501 0.70 -14.26 24.26
C ALA A 501 0.16 -12.81 24.41
N ARG A 502 0.99 -11.80 24.22
CA ARG A 502 0.60 -10.39 24.28
C ARG A 502 -0.22 -9.91 23.09
N GLY A 503 -0.20 -10.62 21.96
CA GLY A 503 -0.78 -10.19 20.71
C GLY A 503 -2.26 -9.80 20.80
N TRP A 504 -3.11 -10.60 21.43
CA TRP A 504 -4.55 -10.34 21.52
C TRP A 504 -4.93 -9.23 22.49
N ILE A 505 -4.24 -9.14 23.63
CA ILE A 505 -4.49 -8.09 24.64
C ILE A 505 -3.98 -6.74 24.12
N GLU A 506 -2.83 -6.73 23.45
CA GLU A 506 -2.30 -5.53 22.81
C GLU A 506 -3.15 -5.08 21.63
N GLU A 507 -3.73 -5.99 20.85
CA GLU A 507 -4.63 -5.66 19.75
C GLU A 507 -5.91 -5.00 20.25
N ILE A 508 -6.53 -5.56 21.29
CA ILE A 508 -7.70 -4.93 21.94
C ILE A 508 -7.31 -3.58 22.53
N ARG A 509 -6.14 -3.48 23.15
CA ARG A 509 -5.62 -2.24 23.70
C ARG A 509 -5.28 -1.20 22.64
N ASP A 510 -4.75 -1.64 21.48
CA ASP A 510 -4.41 -0.78 20.35
C ASP A 510 -5.67 -0.27 19.66
N ILE A 511 -6.66 -1.12 19.44
CA ILE A 511 -7.97 -0.73 18.92
C ILE A 511 -8.66 0.21 19.93
N ALA A 512 -8.64 -0.12 21.21
CA ALA A 512 -9.19 0.72 22.26
C ALA A 512 -8.43 2.06 22.37
N GLY A 513 -7.09 2.05 22.28
CA GLY A 513 -6.26 3.25 22.30
C GLY A 513 -6.50 4.17 21.11
N ILE A 514 -6.70 3.60 19.91
CA ILE A 514 -7.04 4.37 18.71
C ILE A 514 -8.47 4.91 18.81
N LEU A 515 -9.40 4.12 19.35
CA LEU A 515 -10.78 4.55 19.58
C LEU A 515 -10.90 5.58 20.73
N GLN A 516 -9.91 5.63 21.64
CA GLN A 516 -9.81 6.68 22.67
C GLN A 516 -9.28 8.01 22.11
N GLU A 517 -8.60 8.02 20.95
CA GLU A 517 -8.28 9.26 20.28
C GLU A 517 -9.58 9.88 19.73
N GLN A 518 -9.90 11.07 20.21
CA GLN A 518 -11.17 11.74 19.88
C GLN A 518 -11.30 12.11 18.40
N VAL A 519 -10.19 12.19 17.66
CA VAL A 519 -10.18 12.59 16.25
C VAL A 519 -9.29 11.68 15.43
N LEU A 520 -9.86 11.03 14.44
CA LEU A 520 -9.17 10.09 13.55
C LEU A 520 -9.19 10.55 12.09
N ALA A 521 -8.06 10.44 11.44
CA ALA A 521 -7.91 10.58 10.00
C ALA A 521 -7.70 9.18 9.37
N LEU A 522 -8.80 8.44 9.21
CA LEU A 522 -8.83 7.07 8.71
C LEU A 522 -9.52 6.96 7.35
N LEU A 523 -9.05 6.04 6.52
CA LEU A 523 -9.76 5.58 5.34
C LEU A 523 -11.06 4.87 5.76
N PRO A 524 -12.16 5.06 5.02
CA PRO A 524 -13.47 4.53 5.40
C PRO A 524 -13.56 3.03 5.65
N PHE A 525 -12.72 2.21 5.00
CA PHE A 525 -12.83 0.75 5.04
C PHE A 525 -11.61 0.07 4.36
N GLU A 526 -11.43 -1.20 4.62
CA GLU A 526 -10.50 -2.02 3.84
C GLU A 526 -11.21 -2.40 2.52
N ILE A 527 -10.84 -1.77 1.42
CA ILE A 527 -11.38 -2.11 0.10
C ILE A 527 -10.70 -3.41 -0.36
N ARG A 528 -11.40 -4.52 -0.27
CA ARG A 528 -10.99 -5.78 -0.91
C ARG A 528 -11.64 -5.85 -2.29
N ILE A 529 -10.92 -5.44 -3.30
CA ILE A 529 -11.33 -5.61 -4.70
C ILE A 529 -10.79 -6.97 -5.15
N ARG A 530 -11.70 -7.91 -5.33
CA ARG A 530 -11.41 -9.25 -5.85
C ARG A 530 -11.61 -9.29 -7.36
#